data_6df236d7a0c1d0dac8551df472181862
#
_entry.id   6df236d7a0c1d0dac8551df472181862
#
_cell.length_a   1.000
_cell.length_b   1.000
_cell.length_c   1.000
_cell.angle_alpha   90.00
_cell.angle_beta   90.00
_cell.angle_gamma   90.00
#
_symmetry.space_group_name_H-M   'P 1'
#
loop_
_entity.id
_entity.type
_entity.pdbx_description
1 polymer ?
#
loop_
_entity_poly.entity_id
_entity_poly.type
_entity_poly.pdbx_seq_one_letter_code
_entity_poly.pdbx_strand_id
1 'polypeptide(L)'
;MYKTFLIKYAEIAIKGKNRYIFEDALVKNIKYQLRNVDGSFEVRKESGRVYVETDGDYDYDETVATLSRIFGIVGICPVELHEDEGFDKLCEAVIDHINHVYKDKSFTFKVNARRARKNYPMTSMEINAAVGEKVLEAFPETRVDVHNPQVMINIEIRPMINIYSEEIPGPGGMPLGTAGKAMLLLSGGIDSPVAGYMIAKRGVVINATYFHAPPYTSERAKQKVVDLAKKVARYSGVQSWLGQS
;
A
#
# COMPACT_ATOMS: atom_id res chain seq x y z
N MET A 1 8.31 -16.13 -4.37
CA MET A 1 7.79 -15.13 -3.40
C MET A 1 8.31 -13.77 -3.84
N TYR A 2 7.48 -12.73 -3.84
CA TYR A 2 7.89 -11.37 -4.23
C TYR A 2 8.92 -10.82 -3.25
N LYS A 3 9.92 -10.11 -3.79
CA LYS A 3 10.95 -9.43 -2.98
C LYS A 3 10.71 -7.93 -2.83
N THR A 4 9.74 -7.39 -3.55
CA THR A 4 9.46 -5.97 -3.58
C THR A 4 7.96 -5.70 -3.62
N PHE A 5 7.53 -4.70 -2.85
CA PHE A 5 6.19 -4.13 -2.92
C PHE A 5 6.28 -2.67 -3.37
N LEU A 6 5.59 -2.35 -4.45
CA LEU A 6 5.37 -0.98 -4.89
C LEU A 6 4.20 -0.39 -4.12
N ILE A 7 4.45 0.70 -3.40
CA ILE A 7 3.45 1.40 -2.60
C ILE A 7 2.91 2.60 -3.38
N LYS A 8 1.62 2.59 -3.63
CA LYS A 8 0.90 3.72 -4.23
C LYS A 8 0.28 4.61 -3.18
N TYR A 9 0.32 5.92 -3.44
CA TYR A 9 -0.35 6.94 -2.64
C TYR A 9 -1.09 7.92 -3.58
N ALA A 10 -2.17 8.54 -3.11
CA ALA A 10 -2.98 9.45 -3.90
C ALA A 10 -2.88 10.90 -3.40
N GLU A 11 -3.41 11.20 -2.23
CA GLU A 11 -3.48 12.58 -1.69
C GLU A 11 -2.10 13.23 -1.50
N ILE A 12 -1.06 12.46 -1.27
CA ILE A 12 0.33 12.93 -1.18
C ILE A 12 0.78 13.52 -2.52
N ALA A 13 0.36 12.95 -3.65
CA ALA A 13 0.80 13.36 -4.98
C ALA A 13 0.42 14.80 -5.33
N ILE A 14 -0.67 15.33 -4.77
CA ILE A 14 -1.18 16.68 -5.05
C ILE A 14 -0.59 17.76 -4.13
N LYS A 15 0.34 17.42 -3.21
CA LYS A 15 0.91 18.36 -2.23
C LYS A 15 1.95 19.33 -2.79
N GLY A 16 2.19 19.33 -4.10
CA GLY A 16 3.10 20.25 -4.76
C GLY A 16 4.51 20.23 -4.16
N LYS A 17 5.04 21.42 -3.83
CA LYS A 17 6.40 21.57 -3.30
C LYS A 17 6.64 20.91 -1.94
N ASN A 18 5.59 20.69 -1.15
CA ASN A 18 5.66 20.10 0.19
C ASN A 18 5.51 18.56 0.17
N ARG A 19 5.41 17.97 -1.01
CA ARG A 19 5.18 16.52 -1.18
C ARG A 19 6.21 15.67 -0.44
N TYR A 20 7.47 16.07 -0.45
CA TYR A 20 8.57 15.34 0.19
C TYR A 20 8.34 15.14 1.71
N ILE A 21 7.70 16.08 2.40
CA ILE A 21 7.38 15.98 3.84
C ILE A 21 6.43 14.80 4.09
N PHE A 22 5.43 14.64 3.24
CA PHE A 22 4.44 13.57 3.34
C PHE A 22 5.03 12.22 2.91
N GLU A 23 5.86 12.20 1.87
CA GLU A 23 6.59 10.99 1.46
C GLU A 23 7.53 10.50 2.56
N ASP A 24 8.30 11.40 3.19
CA ASP A 24 9.20 11.06 4.30
C ASP A 24 8.44 10.54 5.52
N ALA A 25 7.30 11.15 5.84
CA ALA A 25 6.43 10.68 6.90
C ALA A 25 5.87 9.28 6.58
N LEU A 26 5.45 9.03 5.33
CA LEU A 26 4.98 7.72 4.90
C LEU A 26 6.08 6.65 5.03
N VAL A 27 7.28 6.93 4.53
CA VAL A 27 8.45 6.03 4.66
C VAL A 27 8.74 5.73 6.12
N LYS A 28 8.75 6.76 6.99
CA LYS A 28 8.95 6.59 8.43
C LYS A 28 7.87 5.69 9.07
N ASN A 29 6.61 5.90 8.71
CA ASN A 29 5.49 5.12 9.24
C ASN A 29 5.58 3.65 8.78
N ILE A 30 5.91 3.40 7.51
CA ILE A 30 6.12 2.04 6.99
C ILE A 30 7.26 1.35 7.74
N LYS A 31 8.44 1.99 7.83
CA LYS A 31 9.60 1.45 8.58
C LYS A 31 9.26 1.15 10.03
N TYR A 32 8.46 2.01 10.67
CA TYR A 32 8.06 1.82 12.05
C TYR A 32 7.15 0.60 12.24
N GLN A 33 6.16 0.45 11.39
CA GLN A 33 5.19 -0.64 11.49
C GLN A 33 5.81 -2.02 11.14
N LEU A 34 6.69 -2.06 10.15
CA LEU A 34 7.34 -3.31 9.73
C LEU A 34 8.39 -3.84 10.72
N ARG A 35 8.76 -3.07 11.76
CA ARG A 35 9.70 -3.57 12.79
C ARG A 35 9.19 -4.78 13.56
N ASN A 36 7.88 -4.99 13.59
CA ASN A 36 7.24 -6.08 14.33
C ASN A 36 6.82 -7.24 13.41
N VAL A 37 7.19 -7.18 12.13
CA VAL A 37 6.93 -8.22 11.14
C VAL A 37 8.23 -8.99 10.92
N ASP A 38 8.14 -10.31 10.87
CA ASP A 38 9.29 -11.17 10.61
C ASP A 38 9.85 -10.90 9.21
N GLY A 39 11.14 -10.57 9.16
CA GLY A 39 11.87 -10.24 7.94
C GLY A 39 12.76 -9.00 8.07
N SER A 40 13.58 -8.79 7.07
CA SER A 40 14.40 -7.59 6.92
C SER A 40 13.84 -6.73 5.80
N PHE A 41 13.48 -5.49 6.10
CA PHE A 41 12.81 -4.60 5.16
C PHE A 41 13.60 -3.31 4.96
N GLU A 42 13.89 -3.00 3.71
CA GLU A 42 14.35 -1.69 3.28
C GLU A 42 13.19 -0.91 2.65
N VAL A 43 13.04 0.36 3.04
CA VAL A 43 12.01 1.24 2.48
C VAL A 43 12.68 2.44 1.87
N ARG A 44 12.52 2.59 0.56
CA ARG A 44 13.07 3.71 -0.22
C ARG A 44 11.99 4.44 -1.03
N LYS A 45 12.27 5.68 -1.36
CA LYS A 45 11.44 6.45 -2.28
C LYS A 45 12.21 6.74 -3.57
N GLU A 46 11.54 6.61 -4.68
CA GLU A 46 12.12 6.89 -5.99
C GLU A 46 11.06 7.40 -6.96
N SER A 47 11.31 8.56 -7.55
CA SER A 47 10.50 9.10 -8.66
C SER A 47 8.97 9.08 -8.42
N GLY A 48 8.54 9.42 -7.20
CA GLY A 48 7.12 9.48 -6.84
C GLY A 48 6.47 8.13 -6.54
N ARG A 49 7.28 7.15 -6.16
CA ARG A 49 6.88 5.84 -5.63
C ARG A 49 7.64 5.57 -4.34
N VAL A 50 7.06 4.72 -3.52
CA VAL A 50 7.73 4.12 -2.36
C VAL A 50 7.83 2.63 -2.62
N TYR A 51 9.00 2.06 -2.34
CA TYR A 51 9.26 0.63 -2.45
C TYR A 51 9.58 0.07 -1.07
N VAL A 52 9.04 -1.10 -0.79
CA VAL A 52 9.40 -1.93 0.36
C VAL A 52 10.07 -3.16 -0.20
N GLU A 53 11.35 -3.33 0.11
CA GLU A 53 12.20 -4.42 -0.40
C GLU A 53 12.61 -5.33 0.73
N THR A 54 12.75 -6.61 0.44
CA THR A 54 13.28 -7.62 1.36
C THR A 54 14.30 -8.50 0.66
N ASP A 55 15.36 -8.88 1.35
CA ASP A 55 16.47 -9.69 0.83
C ASP A 55 16.50 -11.11 1.38
N GLY A 56 15.61 -11.45 2.32
CA GLY A 56 15.54 -12.74 2.98
C GLY A 56 14.14 -13.33 3.05
N ASP A 57 14.01 -14.31 3.94
CA ASP A 57 12.71 -14.86 4.31
C ASP A 57 11.93 -13.83 5.11
N TYR A 58 10.63 -13.76 4.86
CA TYR A 58 9.73 -12.86 5.54
C TYR A 58 8.30 -13.42 5.53
N ASP A 59 7.47 -12.92 6.46
CA ASP A 59 6.04 -13.24 6.47
C ASP A 59 5.29 -12.33 5.48
N TYR A 60 4.90 -12.91 4.33
CA TYR A 60 4.17 -12.19 3.28
C TYR A 60 2.81 -11.69 3.75
N ASP A 61 2.02 -12.55 4.41
CA ASP A 61 0.65 -12.24 4.81
C ASP A 61 0.63 -11.16 5.89
N GLU A 62 1.53 -11.24 6.88
CA GLU A 62 1.64 -10.23 7.92
C GLU A 62 2.21 -8.91 7.38
N THR A 63 3.13 -8.96 6.41
CA THR A 63 3.64 -7.77 5.71
C THR A 63 2.51 -7.03 5.00
N VAL A 64 1.72 -7.73 4.18
CA VAL A 64 0.58 -7.16 3.46
C VAL A 64 -0.48 -6.65 4.44
N ALA A 65 -0.82 -7.43 5.47
CA ALA A 65 -1.77 -7.02 6.48
C ALA A 65 -1.31 -5.78 7.26
N THR A 66 -0.01 -5.64 7.51
CA THR A 66 0.56 -4.45 8.17
C THR A 66 0.55 -3.24 7.26
N LEU A 67 0.99 -3.36 6.00
CA LEU A 67 0.95 -2.28 5.02
C LEU A 67 -0.49 -1.80 4.76
N SER A 68 -1.47 -2.71 4.76
CA SER A 68 -2.90 -2.42 4.56
C SER A 68 -3.54 -1.62 5.71
N ARG A 69 -2.81 -1.37 6.80
CA ARG A 69 -3.26 -0.54 7.93
C ARG A 69 -2.60 0.83 7.99
N ILE A 70 -1.64 1.13 7.11
CA ILE A 70 -0.88 2.39 7.15
C ILE A 70 -1.59 3.48 6.36
N PHE A 71 -2.00 4.54 7.05
CA PHE A 71 -2.58 5.72 6.40
C PHE A 71 -1.58 6.39 5.44
N GLY A 72 -2.10 6.81 4.29
CA GLY A 72 -1.32 7.32 3.17
C GLY A 72 -1.15 6.31 2.03
N ILE A 73 -1.27 5.01 2.30
CA ILE A 73 -1.20 3.95 1.29
C ILE A 73 -2.58 3.77 0.65
N VAL A 74 -2.67 3.82 -0.68
CA VAL A 74 -3.90 3.51 -1.43
C VAL A 74 -3.81 2.16 -2.13
N GLY A 75 -2.60 1.70 -2.47
CA GLY A 75 -2.38 0.42 -3.12
C GLY A 75 -1.02 -0.17 -2.74
N ILE A 76 -1.02 -1.47 -2.56
CA ILE A 76 0.16 -2.30 -2.30
C ILE A 76 0.25 -3.27 -3.46
N CYS A 77 1.28 -3.14 -4.29
CA CYS A 77 1.45 -3.97 -5.47
C CYS A 77 2.70 -4.84 -5.28
N PRO A 78 2.56 -6.16 -5.10
CA PRO A 78 3.69 -7.07 -5.28
C PRO A 78 4.25 -6.87 -6.69
N VAL A 79 5.54 -6.51 -6.82
CA VAL A 79 6.14 -6.07 -8.06
C VAL A 79 7.43 -6.81 -8.36
N GLU A 80 7.63 -7.12 -9.64
CA GLU A 80 8.91 -7.59 -10.17
C GLU A 80 9.66 -6.43 -10.80
N LEU A 81 10.94 -6.29 -10.46
CA LEU A 81 11.82 -5.24 -10.96
C LEU A 81 12.79 -5.84 -11.98
N HIS A 82 12.84 -5.26 -13.18
CA HIS A 82 13.71 -5.69 -14.26
C HIS A 82 14.57 -4.53 -14.77
N GLU A 83 15.80 -4.81 -15.18
CA GLU A 83 16.60 -3.87 -15.94
C GLU A 83 16.01 -3.66 -17.33
N ASP A 84 16.27 -2.47 -17.93
CA ASP A 84 15.82 -2.19 -19.28
C ASP A 84 16.85 -2.72 -20.29
N GLU A 85 16.66 -3.95 -20.70
CA GLU A 85 17.48 -4.64 -21.70
C GLU A 85 16.82 -4.65 -23.09
N GLY A 86 15.80 -3.80 -23.29
CA GLY A 86 15.06 -3.67 -24.54
C GLY A 86 13.70 -4.34 -24.54
N PHE A 87 12.96 -4.13 -25.65
CA PHE A 87 11.55 -4.50 -25.74
C PHE A 87 11.33 -6.03 -25.69
N ASP A 88 12.19 -6.82 -26.32
CA ASP A 88 12.04 -8.28 -26.32
C ASP A 88 12.19 -8.85 -24.91
N LYS A 89 13.14 -8.33 -24.14
CA LYS A 89 13.32 -8.73 -22.74
C LYS A 89 12.16 -8.29 -21.84
N LEU A 90 11.57 -7.13 -22.12
CA LEU A 90 10.33 -6.72 -21.45
C LEU A 90 9.20 -7.73 -21.71
N CYS A 91 9.02 -8.19 -22.96
CA CYS A 91 8.01 -9.17 -23.30
C CYS A 91 8.24 -10.51 -22.61
N GLU A 92 9.50 -11.00 -22.60
CA GLU A 92 9.88 -12.22 -21.86
C GLU A 92 9.52 -12.08 -20.38
N ALA A 93 9.88 -10.97 -19.73
CA ALA A 93 9.59 -10.72 -18.33
C ALA A 93 8.08 -10.68 -18.02
N VAL A 94 7.26 -10.12 -18.92
CA VAL A 94 5.79 -10.13 -18.76
C VAL A 94 5.22 -11.54 -18.90
N ILE A 95 5.72 -12.35 -19.85
CA ILE A 95 5.31 -13.73 -20.02
C ILE A 95 5.69 -14.56 -18.78
N ASP A 96 6.89 -14.38 -18.26
CA ASP A 96 7.36 -15.05 -17.03
C ASP A 96 6.52 -14.65 -15.83
N HIS A 97 6.20 -13.37 -15.68
CA HIS A 97 5.29 -12.88 -14.64
C HIS A 97 3.93 -13.59 -14.69
N ILE A 98 3.29 -13.65 -15.87
CA ILE A 98 2.01 -14.34 -16.06
C ILE A 98 2.14 -15.83 -15.71
N ASN A 99 3.24 -16.49 -16.09
CA ASN A 99 3.48 -17.90 -15.77
C ASN A 99 3.59 -18.14 -14.27
N HIS A 100 4.28 -17.27 -13.56
CA HIS A 100 4.47 -17.38 -12.12
C HIS A 100 3.19 -17.13 -11.32
N VAL A 101 2.42 -16.11 -11.72
CA VAL A 101 1.27 -15.63 -10.94
C VAL A 101 0.01 -16.43 -11.20
N TYR A 102 -0.24 -16.77 -12.46
CA TYR A 102 -1.50 -17.40 -12.88
C TYR A 102 -1.29 -18.84 -13.28
N LYS A 103 -1.94 -19.78 -12.58
CA LYS A 103 -1.95 -21.20 -12.96
C LYS A 103 -2.88 -21.45 -14.15
N ASP A 104 -4.09 -20.88 -14.10
CA ASP A 104 -5.06 -20.87 -15.20
C ASP A 104 -4.84 -19.61 -16.04
N LYS A 105 -4.71 -19.79 -17.36
CA LYS A 105 -4.49 -18.69 -18.33
C LYS A 105 -5.77 -18.30 -19.05
N SER A 106 -6.92 -18.90 -18.75
CA SER A 106 -8.21 -18.61 -19.38
C SER A 106 -8.89 -17.36 -18.81
N PHE A 107 -8.18 -16.21 -18.83
CA PHE A 107 -8.68 -14.93 -18.33
C PHE A 107 -8.69 -13.85 -19.41
N THR A 108 -9.49 -12.81 -19.17
CA THR A 108 -9.43 -11.56 -19.93
C THR A 108 -8.41 -10.62 -19.31
N PHE A 109 -7.63 -9.93 -20.15
CA PHE A 109 -6.59 -9.02 -19.67
C PHE A 109 -6.52 -7.70 -20.43
N LYS A 110 -5.83 -6.74 -19.80
CA LYS A 110 -5.43 -5.47 -20.40
C LYS A 110 -4.01 -5.15 -19.98
N VAL A 111 -3.18 -4.71 -20.93
CA VAL A 111 -1.87 -4.13 -20.64
C VAL A 111 -2.05 -2.63 -20.38
N ASN A 112 -1.41 -2.13 -19.32
CA ASN A 112 -1.43 -0.73 -18.90
C ASN A 112 0.00 -0.23 -18.67
N ALA A 113 0.66 0.17 -19.75
CA ALA A 113 2.00 0.72 -19.67
C ALA A 113 1.99 2.21 -19.33
N ARG A 114 2.89 2.61 -18.45
CA ARG A 114 3.14 4.00 -18.07
C ARG A 114 4.64 4.31 -18.18
N ARG A 115 4.99 5.43 -18.80
CA ARG A 115 6.36 5.87 -18.95
C ARG A 115 6.66 7.04 -18.02
N ALA A 116 7.49 6.81 -17.01
CA ALA A 116 8.12 7.89 -16.24
C ALA A 116 9.32 8.47 -17.03
N ARG A 117 10.05 7.62 -17.78
CA ARG A 117 11.09 8.02 -18.72
C ARG A 117 10.46 8.35 -20.08
N LYS A 118 10.46 9.62 -20.46
CA LYS A 118 9.90 10.07 -21.76
C LYS A 118 10.76 9.69 -22.96
N ASN A 119 12.04 9.41 -22.75
CA ASN A 119 13.00 9.02 -23.80
C ASN A 119 12.97 7.53 -24.15
N TYR A 120 12.03 6.75 -23.62
CA TYR A 120 11.84 5.36 -24.05
C TYR A 120 11.36 5.32 -25.51
N PRO A 121 11.91 4.42 -26.36
CA PRO A 121 11.67 4.44 -27.82
C PRO A 121 10.20 4.30 -28.24
N MET A 122 9.40 3.60 -27.45
CA MET A 122 7.99 3.34 -27.74
C MET A 122 7.07 4.19 -26.87
N THR A 123 5.91 4.57 -27.38
CA THR A 123 4.82 5.18 -26.59
C THR A 123 4.14 4.14 -25.70
N SER A 124 3.40 4.58 -24.68
CA SER A 124 2.64 3.66 -23.82
C SER A 124 1.58 2.87 -24.61
N MET A 125 1.00 3.47 -25.67
CA MET A 125 0.02 2.78 -26.52
C MET A 125 0.68 1.70 -27.37
N GLU A 126 1.85 1.96 -27.94
CA GLU A 126 2.62 0.97 -28.71
C GLU A 126 3.07 -0.19 -27.81
N ILE A 127 3.52 0.09 -26.57
CA ILE A 127 3.87 -0.96 -25.60
C ILE A 127 2.63 -1.80 -25.28
N ASN A 128 1.48 -1.17 -25.02
CA ASN A 128 0.24 -1.90 -24.71
C ASN A 128 -0.16 -2.85 -25.81
N ALA A 129 -0.11 -2.40 -27.08
CA ALA A 129 -0.47 -3.20 -28.24
C ALA A 129 0.52 -4.36 -28.45
N ALA A 130 1.81 -4.05 -28.50
CA ALA A 130 2.84 -5.04 -28.83
C ALA A 130 3.04 -6.09 -27.72
N VAL A 131 3.00 -5.67 -26.42
CA VAL A 131 3.02 -6.64 -25.31
C VAL A 131 1.74 -7.48 -25.30
N GLY A 132 0.57 -6.85 -25.55
CA GLY A 132 -0.71 -7.59 -25.64
C GLY A 132 -0.69 -8.67 -26.70
N GLU A 133 -0.11 -8.39 -27.89
CA GLU A 133 0.09 -9.37 -28.96
C GLU A 133 0.98 -10.54 -28.51
N LYS A 134 2.11 -10.25 -27.85
CA LYS A 134 3.01 -11.28 -27.31
C LYS A 134 2.36 -12.16 -26.24
N VAL A 135 1.51 -11.58 -25.41
CA VAL A 135 0.74 -12.35 -24.41
C VAL A 135 -0.25 -13.29 -25.09
N LEU A 136 -0.96 -12.82 -26.15
CA LEU A 136 -1.88 -13.69 -26.93
C LEU A 136 -1.16 -14.80 -27.70
N GLU A 137 0.05 -14.53 -28.23
CA GLU A 137 0.90 -15.54 -28.86
C GLU A 137 1.34 -16.63 -27.88
N ALA A 138 1.75 -16.21 -26.67
CA ALA A 138 2.24 -17.13 -25.63
C ALA A 138 1.11 -17.91 -24.94
N PHE A 139 -0.07 -17.30 -24.79
CA PHE A 139 -1.23 -17.87 -24.08
C PHE A 139 -2.50 -17.73 -24.93
N PRO A 140 -2.73 -18.63 -25.91
CA PRO A 140 -3.87 -18.55 -26.85
C PRO A 140 -5.24 -18.62 -26.17
N GLU A 141 -5.32 -19.11 -24.93
CA GLU A 141 -6.53 -19.18 -24.13
C GLU A 141 -6.92 -17.82 -23.51
N THR A 142 -6.00 -16.85 -23.47
CA THR A 142 -6.30 -15.48 -22.97
C THR A 142 -7.08 -14.67 -23.99
N ARG A 143 -7.75 -13.61 -23.54
CA ARG A 143 -8.45 -12.63 -24.38
C ARG A 143 -8.22 -11.22 -23.90
N VAL A 144 -8.14 -10.27 -24.84
CA VAL A 144 -8.06 -8.86 -24.50
C VAL A 144 -9.45 -8.31 -24.17
N ASP A 145 -9.58 -7.65 -23.01
CA ASP A 145 -10.75 -6.83 -22.65
C ASP A 145 -10.26 -5.48 -22.10
N VAL A 146 -10.44 -4.42 -22.88
CA VAL A 146 -9.97 -3.08 -22.50
C VAL A 146 -10.92 -2.36 -21.53
N HIS A 147 -12.14 -2.85 -21.34
CA HIS A 147 -13.15 -2.22 -20.51
C HIS A 147 -13.26 -2.86 -19.12
N ASN A 148 -13.38 -4.19 -19.07
CA ASN A 148 -13.56 -4.95 -17.84
C ASN A 148 -12.62 -6.15 -17.76
N PRO A 149 -11.29 -5.95 -17.80
CA PRO A 149 -10.34 -7.05 -17.73
C PRO A 149 -10.37 -7.72 -16.35
N GLN A 150 -10.25 -9.04 -16.32
CA GLN A 150 -10.04 -9.79 -15.07
C GLN A 150 -8.63 -9.57 -14.53
N VAL A 151 -7.65 -9.38 -15.42
CA VAL A 151 -6.25 -9.15 -15.07
C VAL A 151 -5.76 -7.85 -15.72
N MET A 152 -5.22 -6.94 -14.91
CA MET A 152 -4.58 -5.72 -15.37
C MET A 152 -3.06 -5.89 -15.27
N ILE A 153 -2.39 -6.10 -16.39
CA ILE A 153 -0.92 -6.18 -16.44
C ILE A 153 -0.36 -4.77 -16.48
N ASN A 154 0.18 -4.31 -15.37
CA ASN A 154 0.77 -2.98 -15.26
C ASN A 154 2.27 -3.04 -15.55
N ILE A 155 2.74 -2.12 -16.39
CA ILE A 155 4.15 -1.93 -16.75
C ILE A 155 4.52 -0.48 -16.51
N GLU A 156 5.41 -0.21 -15.56
CA GLU A 156 5.93 1.16 -15.37
C GLU A 156 7.38 1.24 -15.83
N ILE A 157 7.61 1.97 -16.93
CA ILE A 157 8.96 2.23 -17.45
C ILE A 157 9.59 3.34 -16.61
N ARG A 158 10.47 2.93 -15.71
CA ARG A 158 11.22 3.74 -14.76
C ARG A 158 12.72 3.44 -14.89
N PRO A 159 13.64 3.87 -13.99
CA PRO A 159 15.02 3.35 -13.96
C PRO A 159 15.06 1.83 -14.01
N MET A 160 14.30 1.16 -13.14
CA MET A 160 13.93 -0.25 -13.29
C MET A 160 12.54 -0.36 -13.87
N ILE A 161 12.30 -1.34 -14.73
CA ILE A 161 10.97 -1.66 -15.25
C ILE A 161 10.19 -2.40 -14.16
N ASN A 162 9.02 -1.90 -13.82
CA ASN A 162 8.14 -2.49 -12.82
C ASN A 162 7.02 -3.26 -13.52
N ILE A 163 6.86 -4.55 -13.21
CA ILE A 163 5.78 -5.41 -13.72
C ILE A 163 4.98 -5.94 -12.54
N TYR A 164 3.67 -5.73 -12.58
CA TYR A 164 2.74 -6.22 -11.55
C TYR A 164 1.32 -6.32 -12.09
N SER A 165 0.54 -7.24 -11.55
CA SER A 165 -0.86 -7.47 -11.93
C SER A 165 -1.82 -7.48 -10.75
N GLU A 166 -1.32 -7.39 -9.54
CA GLU A 166 -2.11 -7.33 -8.32
C GLU A 166 -1.98 -5.96 -7.65
N GLU A 167 -3.09 -5.45 -7.13
CA GLU A 167 -3.12 -4.23 -6.32
C GLU A 167 -4.03 -4.45 -5.11
N ILE A 168 -3.42 -4.61 -3.95
CA ILE A 168 -4.11 -4.79 -2.68
C ILE A 168 -4.46 -3.41 -2.14
N PRO A 169 -5.73 -3.13 -1.78
CA PRO A 169 -6.14 -1.81 -1.33
C PRO A 169 -5.58 -1.45 0.05
N GLY A 170 -5.10 -0.21 0.18
CA GLY A 170 -4.74 0.40 1.44
C GLY A 170 -5.83 1.37 1.96
N PRO A 171 -5.71 1.89 3.19
CA PRO A 171 -6.72 2.74 3.81
C PRO A 171 -6.79 4.16 3.19
N GLY A 172 -5.79 4.56 2.43
CA GLY A 172 -5.68 5.93 1.90
C GLY A 172 -5.44 6.98 2.98
N GLY A 173 -5.81 8.24 2.69
CA GLY A 173 -5.64 9.36 3.60
C GLY A 173 -4.22 9.93 3.60
N MET A 174 -3.79 10.46 4.75
CA MET A 174 -2.52 11.15 4.95
C MET A 174 -1.65 10.41 5.95
N PRO A 175 -0.32 10.40 5.79
CA PRO A 175 0.59 9.78 6.75
C PRO A 175 0.48 10.41 8.13
N LEU A 176 0.47 9.58 9.17
CA LEU A 176 0.40 10.03 10.57
C LEU A 176 1.55 10.98 10.89
N GLY A 177 1.22 12.01 11.68
CA GLY A 177 2.16 13.04 12.13
C GLY A 177 2.28 14.24 11.19
N THR A 178 1.58 14.23 10.03
CA THR A 178 1.60 15.35 9.06
C THR A 178 0.60 16.46 9.37
N ALA A 179 -0.37 16.22 10.28
CA ALA A 179 -1.42 17.17 10.62
C ALA A 179 -1.55 17.45 12.15
N GLY A 180 -0.43 17.29 12.89
CA GLY A 180 -0.39 17.58 14.32
C GLY A 180 -0.89 16.43 15.20
N LYS A 181 -1.36 16.78 16.43
CA LYS A 181 -1.80 15.83 17.47
C LYS A 181 -3.18 16.22 17.99
N ALA A 182 -3.96 15.24 18.38
CA ALA A 182 -5.25 15.47 19.04
C ALA A 182 -5.46 14.52 20.22
N MET A 183 -6.27 14.95 21.19
CA MET A 183 -6.73 14.12 22.31
C MET A 183 -8.13 13.63 21.99
N LEU A 184 -8.30 12.31 21.93
CA LEU A 184 -9.59 11.66 21.76
C LEU A 184 -10.19 11.29 23.11
N LEU A 185 -11.35 11.85 23.42
CA LEU A 185 -12.16 11.39 24.54
C LEU A 185 -12.83 10.07 24.13
N LEU A 186 -12.22 8.97 24.54
CA LEU A 186 -12.68 7.64 24.14
C LEU A 186 -13.76 7.15 25.12
N SER A 187 -14.88 6.71 24.56
CA SER A 187 -16.00 6.15 25.30
C SER A 187 -16.22 4.67 24.93
N GLY A 188 -17.10 3.99 25.68
CA GLY A 188 -17.53 2.63 25.33
C GLY A 188 -18.51 2.54 24.15
N GLY A 189 -18.88 3.67 23.53
CA GLY A 189 -19.71 3.75 22.33
C GLY A 189 -18.92 3.48 21.04
N ILE A 190 -19.62 3.44 19.90
CA ILE A 190 -19.02 3.21 18.59
C ILE A 190 -18.51 4.50 17.92
N ASP A 191 -19.06 5.66 18.29
CA ASP A 191 -18.78 6.92 17.59
C ASP A 191 -17.36 7.44 17.86
N SER A 192 -16.91 7.40 19.12
CA SER A 192 -15.60 7.93 19.48
C SER A 192 -14.43 7.18 18.83
N PRO A 193 -14.38 5.82 18.76
CA PRO A 193 -13.31 5.14 18.02
C PRO A 193 -13.38 5.40 16.51
N VAL A 194 -14.57 5.53 15.92
CA VAL A 194 -14.75 5.87 14.50
C VAL A 194 -14.24 7.29 14.23
N ALA A 195 -14.60 8.27 15.07
CA ALA A 195 -14.08 9.64 14.98
C ALA A 195 -12.54 9.66 15.08
N GLY A 196 -11.98 8.91 16.03
CA GLY A 196 -10.53 8.75 16.17
C GLY A 196 -9.88 8.19 14.91
N TYR A 197 -10.44 7.15 14.30
CA TYR A 197 -9.97 6.60 13.03
C TYR A 197 -10.04 7.63 11.90
N MET A 198 -11.15 8.34 11.75
CA MET A 198 -11.35 9.32 10.68
C MET A 198 -10.37 10.49 10.79
N ILE A 199 -10.11 10.98 11.99
CA ILE A 199 -9.15 12.07 12.25
C ILE A 199 -7.71 11.57 12.05
N ALA A 200 -7.37 10.37 12.52
CA ALA A 200 -6.05 9.76 12.28
C ALA A 200 -5.78 9.58 10.79
N LYS A 201 -6.78 9.18 10.01
CA LYS A 201 -6.70 9.07 8.54
C LYS A 201 -6.37 10.40 7.85
N ARG A 202 -6.57 11.55 8.52
CA ARG A 202 -6.15 12.88 8.04
C ARG A 202 -4.73 13.26 8.45
N GLY A 203 -3.96 12.33 9.00
CA GLY A 203 -2.56 12.52 9.38
C GLY A 203 -2.35 13.01 10.80
N VAL A 204 -3.40 13.07 11.61
CA VAL A 204 -3.34 13.52 13.01
C VAL A 204 -2.94 12.36 13.92
N VAL A 205 -1.93 12.56 14.76
CA VAL A 205 -1.57 11.59 15.81
C VAL A 205 -2.61 11.68 16.92
N ILE A 206 -3.24 10.56 17.25
CA ILE A 206 -4.29 10.51 18.27
C ILE A 206 -3.70 9.98 19.58
N ASN A 207 -3.88 10.74 20.65
CA ASN A 207 -3.79 10.25 22.02
C ASN A 207 -5.21 10.06 22.53
N ALA A 208 -5.47 8.95 23.24
CA ALA A 208 -6.81 8.67 23.77
C ALA A 208 -6.81 8.79 25.30
N THR A 209 -7.86 9.41 25.85
CA THR A 209 -8.13 9.45 27.29
C THR A 209 -9.53 8.92 27.57
N TYR A 210 -9.68 8.26 28.71
CA TYR A 210 -10.95 7.76 29.22
C TYR A 210 -11.13 8.17 30.66
N PHE A 211 -12.28 8.75 30.99
CA PHE A 211 -12.64 9.09 32.33
C PHE A 211 -13.32 7.89 33.02
N HIS A 212 -12.65 7.34 34.02
CA HIS A 212 -13.16 6.23 34.84
C HIS A 212 -13.57 6.76 36.20
N ALA A 213 -14.83 6.61 36.56
CA ALA A 213 -15.43 7.10 37.79
C ALA A 213 -16.08 5.94 38.62
N PRO A 214 -15.30 5.21 39.43
CA PRO A 214 -15.89 4.21 40.34
C PRO A 214 -16.74 4.89 41.42
N PRO A 215 -17.86 4.29 41.86
CA PRO A 215 -18.42 3.00 41.42
C PRO A 215 -19.36 3.09 40.25
N TYR A 216 -19.52 4.29 39.61
CA TYR A 216 -20.50 4.53 38.54
C TYR A 216 -20.11 3.90 37.19
N THR A 217 -18.82 3.61 36.98
CA THR A 217 -18.37 2.88 35.80
C THR A 217 -17.83 1.51 36.20
N SER A 218 -18.35 0.47 35.54
CA SER A 218 -17.94 -0.91 35.81
C SER A 218 -16.58 -1.23 35.15
N GLU A 219 -15.85 -2.21 35.71
CA GLU A 219 -14.60 -2.73 35.11
C GLU A 219 -14.85 -3.30 33.71
N ARG A 220 -16.02 -3.85 33.43
CA ARG A 220 -16.41 -4.32 32.08
C ARG A 220 -16.50 -3.16 31.10
N ALA A 221 -17.01 -2.00 31.50
CA ALA A 221 -17.05 -0.81 30.66
C ALA A 221 -15.65 -0.29 30.36
N LYS A 222 -14.75 -0.27 31.36
CA LYS A 222 -13.33 0.07 31.19
C LYS A 222 -12.62 -0.88 30.23
N GLN A 223 -12.80 -2.21 30.40
CA GLN A 223 -12.20 -3.20 29.51
C GLN A 223 -12.64 -2.99 28.06
N LYS A 224 -13.92 -2.71 27.81
CA LYS A 224 -14.44 -2.39 26.48
C LYS A 224 -13.73 -1.19 25.85
N VAL A 225 -13.48 -0.13 26.62
CA VAL A 225 -12.75 1.06 26.13
C VAL A 225 -11.30 0.70 25.79
N VAL A 226 -10.63 -0.10 26.60
CA VAL A 226 -9.28 -0.60 26.32
C VAL A 226 -9.24 -1.40 25.01
N ASP A 227 -10.23 -2.25 24.78
CA ASP A 227 -10.30 -3.05 23.55
C ASP A 227 -10.55 -2.18 22.31
N LEU A 228 -11.39 -1.13 22.43
CA LEU A 228 -11.61 -0.15 21.39
C LEU A 228 -10.32 0.66 21.11
N ALA A 229 -9.61 1.09 22.16
CA ALA A 229 -8.32 1.78 22.01
C ALA A 229 -7.30 0.94 21.24
N LYS A 230 -7.19 -0.37 21.58
CA LYS A 230 -6.31 -1.31 20.86
C LYS A 230 -6.67 -1.42 19.37
N LYS A 231 -7.97 -1.43 19.03
CA LYS A 231 -8.42 -1.47 17.62
C LYS A 231 -8.02 -0.21 16.86
N VAL A 232 -8.21 0.97 17.45
CA VAL A 232 -7.80 2.25 16.83
C VAL A 232 -6.28 2.31 16.73
N ALA A 233 -5.55 1.83 17.73
CA ALA A 233 -4.08 1.84 17.77
C ALA A 233 -3.43 1.04 16.62
N ARG A 234 -4.11 0.02 16.08
CA ARG A 234 -3.62 -0.73 14.91
C ARG A 234 -3.38 0.15 13.68
N TYR A 235 -4.11 1.25 13.55
CA TYR A 235 -4.01 2.20 12.44
C TYR A 235 -3.24 3.46 12.80
N SER A 236 -3.36 3.93 14.04
CA SER A 236 -2.90 5.26 14.46
C SER A 236 -1.68 5.24 15.37
N GLY A 237 -1.21 4.06 15.80
CA GLY A 237 -0.08 3.97 16.74
C GLY A 237 -0.35 4.67 18.07
N VAL A 238 -1.61 4.70 18.52
CA VAL A 238 -2.06 5.42 19.73
C VAL A 238 -1.27 5.00 20.96
N GLN A 239 -0.64 5.97 21.61
CA GLN A 239 -0.28 5.85 23.03
C GLN A 239 -1.53 6.17 23.86
N SER A 240 -2.11 5.16 24.50
CA SER A 240 -3.26 5.36 25.38
C SER A 240 -2.81 5.74 26.79
N TRP A 241 -3.39 6.80 27.33
CA TRP A 241 -3.27 7.17 28.75
C TRP A 241 -4.59 6.88 29.42
N LEU A 242 -4.56 6.04 30.47
CA LEU A 242 -5.67 5.86 31.39
C LEU A 242 -5.52 6.91 32.47
N GLY A 243 -6.31 8.00 32.42
CA GLY A 243 -6.47 8.93 33.53
C GLY A 243 -7.43 8.35 34.55
N GLN A 244 -7.02 8.27 35.82
CA GLN A 244 -7.93 8.11 36.95
C GLN A 244 -8.25 9.51 37.47
N SER A 245 -9.54 9.86 37.60
CA SER A 245 -10.03 10.97 38.40
C SER A 245 -10.45 10.46 39.76
#